data_c989690326f25ada75167ca5f781f700
#
_entry.id   c989690326f25ada75167ca5f781f700
#
_cell.length_a   1.000
_cell.length_b   1.000
_cell.length_c   1.000
_cell.angle_alpha   90.00
_cell.angle_beta   90.00
_cell.angle_gamma   90.00
#
_symmetry.space_group_name_H-M   'P 1'
#
loop_
_entity.id
_entity.type
_entity.pdbx_description
1 polymer ?
#
loop_
_entity_poly.entity_id
_entity_poly.type
_entity_poly.pdbx_seq_one_letter_code
_entity_poly.pdbx_strand_id
1 'polypeptide(L)'
;MSENLKFIVSVLLSSGIVSFVGWLLKKRISSEIENSIKSKYDAKIENLKSELSISQSILANSLANQTEGIKATHEKRLKSIELFWEDILRIEEFIQPLNYFDPITLSNEVERINKDKSDLPQKFLETIEFAFKELDYDKMLQTTSDQKKELEKSRPYIGEDLWVLRFYFNQFVGRIIHLYHTDYHKGDNLKHWQKDKFLKLALKNALSNDEIDFIYKTEHSGIERGINIFKQKILNEIAKTTSGISFGKSSLENAILLSKEIAEK
;
A
#
# COMPACT_ATOMS: atom_id res chain seq x y z
N MET A 1 -31.61 -46.46 19.40
CA MET A 1 -31.15 -45.30 18.61
C MET A 1 -31.02 -45.77 17.18
N SER A 2 -31.83 -45.23 16.26
CA SER A 2 -31.89 -45.72 14.88
C SER A 2 -30.55 -45.49 14.14
N GLU A 3 -30.18 -46.40 13.25
CA GLU A 3 -28.93 -46.27 12.46
C GLU A 3 -28.82 -44.94 11.72
N ASN A 4 -29.95 -44.41 11.25
CA ASN A 4 -30.05 -43.10 10.64
C ASN A 4 -29.59 -41.95 11.57
N LEU A 5 -29.87 -42.05 12.89
CA LEU A 5 -29.47 -41.03 13.84
C LEU A 5 -27.94 -41.07 14.09
N LYS A 6 -27.34 -42.28 14.11
CA LYS A 6 -25.89 -42.46 14.22
C LYS A 6 -25.16 -41.90 12.99
N PHE A 7 -25.72 -42.11 11.81
CA PHE A 7 -25.16 -41.59 10.56
C PHE A 7 -25.20 -40.06 10.53
N ILE A 8 -26.33 -39.43 10.86
CA ILE A 8 -26.48 -37.97 10.92
C ILE A 8 -25.50 -37.34 11.93
N VAL A 9 -25.36 -37.94 13.12
CA VAL A 9 -24.43 -37.48 14.17
C VAL A 9 -22.98 -37.61 13.69
N SER A 10 -22.62 -38.68 13.00
CA SER A 10 -21.26 -38.89 12.48
C SER A 10 -20.91 -37.86 11.36
N VAL A 11 -21.86 -37.55 10.50
CA VAL A 11 -21.69 -36.54 9.43
C VAL A 11 -21.57 -35.14 10.01
N LEU A 12 -22.37 -34.80 11.03
CA LEU A 12 -22.27 -33.51 11.73
C LEU A 12 -20.95 -33.34 12.49
N LEU A 13 -20.49 -34.40 13.14
CA LEU A 13 -19.20 -34.41 13.84
C LEU A 13 -18.02 -34.27 12.86
N SER A 14 -18.06 -35.03 11.75
CA SER A 14 -16.97 -34.95 10.73
C SER A 14 -16.92 -33.58 10.03
N SER A 15 -18.07 -33.00 9.71
CA SER A 15 -18.13 -31.67 9.10
C SER A 15 -17.65 -30.54 10.03
N GLY A 16 -17.98 -30.65 11.33
CA GLY A 16 -17.50 -29.74 12.37
C GLY A 16 -15.99 -29.81 12.58
N ILE A 17 -15.43 -31.04 12.60
CA ILE A 17 -13.98 -31.24 12.74
C ILE A 17 -13.23 -30.73 11.52
N VAL A 18 -13.72 -31.01 10.30
CA VAL A 18 -13.10 -30.50 9.06
C VAL A 18 -13.12 -28.97 9.00
N SER A 19 -14.25 -28.36 9.38
CA SER A 19 -14.37 -26.89 9.44
C SER A 19 -13.44 -26.28 10.50
N PHE A 20 -13.32 -26.93 11.66
CA PHE A 20 -12.44 -26.48 12.74
C PHE A 20 -10.95 -26.62 12.36
N VAL A 21 -10.57 -27.74 11.76
CA VAL A 21 -9.20 -27.97 11.26
C VAL A 21 -8.89 -27.00 10.11
N GLY A 22 -9.81 -26.77 9.20
CA GLY A 22 -9.69 -25.79 8.12
C GLY A 22 -9.49 -24.38 8.66
N TRP A 23 -10.25 -23.98 9.69
CA TRP A 23 -10.11 -22.70 10.37
C TRP A 23 -8.76 -22.56 11.09
N LEU A 24 -8.29 -23.61 11.80
CA LEU A 24 -6.98 -23.63 12.45
C LEU A 24 -5.83 -23.55 11.45
N LEU A 25 -5.91 -24.31 10.34
CA LEU A 25 -4.90 -24.28 9.29
C LEU A 25 -4.88 -22.92 8.60
N LYS A 26 -6.05 -22.34 8.31
CA LYS A 26 -6.15 -20.99 7.73
C LYS A 26 -5.53 -19.93 8.63
N LYS A 27 -5.82 -19.97 9.94
CA LYS A 27 -5.23 -19.05 10.93
C LYS A 27 -3.72 -19.19 11.02
N ARG A 28 -3.21 -20.44 10.98
CA ARG A 28 -1.78 -20.73 11.03
C ARG A 28 -1.06 -20.30 9.75
N ILE A 29 -1.62 -20.61 8.58
CA ILE A 29 -1.07 -20.21 7.27
C ILE A 29 -1.10 -18.69 7.13
N SER A 30 -2.20 -18.01 7.50
CA SER A 30 -2.30 -16.56 7.49
C SER A 30 -1.24 -15.92 8.39
N SER A 31 -1.08 -16.42 9.62
CA SER A 31 -0.07 -15.95 10.56
C SER A 31 1.38 -16.21 10.08
N GLU A 32 1.66 -17.37 9.46
CA GLU A 32 2.98 -17.66 8.90
C GLU A 32 3.30 -16.81 7.67
N ILE A 33 2.30 -16.57 6.81
CA ILE A 33 2.45 -15.67 5.65
C ILE A 33 2.66 -14.23 6.12
N GLU A 34 1.84 -13.75 7.05
CA GLU A 34 1.95 -12.40 7.63
C GLU A 34 3.30 -12.19 8.33
N ASN A 35 3.74 -13.17 9.14
CA ASN A 35 5.04 -13.13 9.79
C ASN A 35 6.20 -13.25 8.79
N SER A 36 6.08 -14.06 7.74
CA SER A 36 7.09 -14.18 6.68
C SER A 36 7.19 -12.90 5.85
N ILE A 37 6.05 -12.31 5.51
CA ILE A 37 5.99 -11.03 4.80
C ILE A 37 6.57 -9.94 5.70
N LYS A 38 6.09 -9.81 6.92
CA LYS A 38 6.59 -8.85 7.90
C LYS A 38 8.09 -9.00 8.14
N SER A 39 8.58 -10.22 8.37
CA SER A 39 10.01 -10.50 8.53
C SER A 39 10.83 -10.13 7.29
N LYS A 40 10.32 -10.40 6.08
CA LYS A 40 11.00 -9.97 4.83
C LYS A 40 11.01 -8.46 4.68
N TYR A 41 9.92 -7.78 5.07
CA TYR A 41 9.88 -6.31 5.05
C TYR A 41 10.75 -5.70 6.13
N ASP A 42 10.71 -6.23 7.35
CA ASP A 42 11.56 -5.80 8.45
C ASP A 42 13.04 -5.99 8.10
N ALA A 43 13.40 -7.16 7.55
CA ALA A 43 14.77 -7.44 7.06
C ALA A 43 15.15 -6.49 5.90
N LYS A 44 14.21 -6.15 5.01
CA LYS A 44 14.47 -5.22 3.90
C LYS A 44 14.56 -3.78 4.39
N ILE A 45 13.75 -3.37 5.36
CA ILE A 45 13.86 -2.08 6.04
C ILE A 45 15.18 -2.01 6.81
N GLU A 46 15.61 -3.09 7.45
CA GLU A 46 16.87 -3.17 8.19
C GLU A 46 18.08 -3.16 7.25
N ASN A 47 18.00 -3.85 6.11
CA ASN A 47 18.98 -3.75 5.04
C ASN A 47 19.04 -2.34 4.44
N LEU A 48 17.91 -1.72 4.18
CA LEU A 48 17.85 -0.32 3.71
C LEU A 48 18.38 0.65 4.77
N LYS A 49 18.07 0.44 6.05
CA LYS A 49 18.67 1.21 7.14
C LYS A 49 20.18 0.99 7.21
N SER A 50 20.63 -0.23 7.01
CA SER A 50 22.05 -0.57 6.96
C SER A 50 22.75 0.04 5.75
N GLU A 51 22.15 -0.05 4.54
CA GLU A 51 22.66 0.60 3.33
C GLU A 51 22.64 2.13 3.47
N LEU A 52 21.63 2.68 4.11
CA LEU A 52 21.50 4.10 4.41
C LEU A 52 22.59 4.53 5.40
N SER A 53 22.87 3.73 6.41
CA SER A 53 23.95 3.95 7.38
C SER A 53 25.33 3.84 6.72
N ILE A 54 25.54 2.86 5.84
CA ILE A 54 26.77 2.70 5.06
C ILE A 54 26.93 3.86 4.07
N SER A 55 25.89 4.24 3.36
CA SER A 55 25.87 5.41 2.49
C SER A 55 26.13 6.71 3.25
N GLN A 56 25.59 6.84 4.46
CA GLN A 56 25.89 7.95 5.37
C GLN A 56 27.37 7.95 5.80
N SER A 57 27.92 6.79 6.12
CA SER A 57 29.35 6.68 6.52
C SER A 57 30.30 6.97 5.36
N ILE A 58 29.96 6.52 4.15
CA ILE A 58 30.74 6.80 2.93
C ILE A 58 30.63 8.29 2.57
N LEU A 59 29.42 8.86 2.64
CA LEU A 59 29.20 10.28 2.45
C LEU A 59 29.89 11.11 3.55
N ALA A 60 29.80 10.70 4.80
CA ALA A 60 30.47 11.38 5.91
C ALA A 60 32.01 11.37 5.73
N ASN A 61 32.59 10.27 5.28
CA ASN A 61 34.02 10.16 5.00
C ASN A 61 34.44 10.95 3.75
N SER A 62 33.60 11.01 2.71
CA SER A 62 33.85 11.83 1.52
C SER A 62 33.59 13.32 1.77
N LEU A 63 32.68 13.63 2.72
CA LEU A 63 32.24 14.98 3.09
C LEU A 63 33.04 15.57 4.27
N ALA A 64 33.90 14.80 4.96
CA ALA A 64 34.79 15.33 5.98
C ALA A 64 35.66 16.49 5.47
N ASN A 65 35.77 16.60 4.15
CA ASN A 65 36.46 17.68 3.44
C ASN A 65 35.53 18.70 2.77
N GLN A 66 34.23 18.58 2.93
CA GLN A 66 33.25 19.50 2.31
C GLN A 66 32.39 20.20 3.36
N THR A 67 32.11 21.45 3.10
CA THR A 67 31.50 22.47 3.96
C THR A 67 30.22 22.03 4.71
N GLU A 68 30.00 22.60 5.92
CA GLU A 68 28.81 22.44 6.79
C GLU A 68 27.45 22.53 6.06
N GLY A 69 27.37 23.28 4.97
CA GLY A 69 26.15 23.43 4.18
C GLY A 69 25.68 22.14 3.51
N ILE A 70 26.60 21.28 3.06
CA ILE A 70 26.25 20.00 2.44
C ILE A 70 25.74 19.01 3.50
N LYS A 71 26.35 19.04 4.69
CA LYS A 71 25.92 18.22 5.83
C LYS A 71 24.50 18.60 6.28
N ALA A 72 24.24 19.91 6.43
CA ALA A 72 22.91 20.40 6.80
C ALA A 72 21.81 20.05 5.76
N THR A 73 22.16 20.06 4.47
CA THR A 73 21.25 19.65 3.39
C THR A 73 20.97 18.15 3.44
N HIS A 74 21.96 17.34 3.73
CA HIS A 74 21.82 15.88 3.85
C HIS A 74 20.93 15.52 5.05
N GLU A 75 21.17 16.11 6.22
CA GLU A 75 20.33 15.91 7.41
C GLU A 75 18.85 16.30 7.15
N LYS A 76 18.64 17.45 6.49
CA LYS A 76 17.28 17.88 6.09
C LYS A 76 16.62 16.89 5.14
N ARG A 77 17.39 16.33 4.19
CA ARG A 77 16.91 15.32 3.26
C ARG A 77 16.46 14.05 3.98
N LEU A 78 17.28 13.52 4.88
CA LEU A 78 16.93 12.34 5.66
C LEU A 78 15.69 12.55 6.48
N LYS A 79 15.60 13.65 7.21
CA LYS A 79 14.40 14.01 7.97
C LYS A 79 13.16 14.16 7.08
N SER A 80 13.32 14.73 5.89
CA SER A 80 12.23 14.88 4.93
C SER A 80 11.75 13.52 4.39
N ILE A 81 12.66 12.58 4.19
CA ILE A 81 12.34 11.20 3.76
C ILE A 81 11.64 10.45 4.89
N GLU A 82 12.06 10.61 6.14
CA GLU A 82 11.37 10.03 7.30
C GLU A 82 9.92 10.50 7.37
N LEU A 83 9.69 11.82 7.34
CA LEU A 83 8.35 12.41 7.33
C LEU A 83 7.52 11.92 6.14
N PHE A 84 8.13 11.79 4.98
CA PHE A 84 7.47 11.26 3.79
C PHE A 84 7.04 9.79 3.97
N TRP A 85 7.92 8.96 4.53
CA TRP A 85 7.61 7.56 4.76
C TRP A 85 6.52 7.36 5.82
N GLU A 86 6.57 8.14 6.90
CA GLU A 86 5.50 8.17 7.91
C GLU A 86 4.14 8.52 7.30
N ASP A 87 4.10 9.47 6.37
CA ASP A 87 2.87 9.82 5.65
C ASP A 87 2.34 8.67 4.79
N ILE A 88 3.22 7.94 4.08
CA ILE A 88 2.84 6.74 3.33
C ILE A 88 2.20 5.69 4.25
N LEU A 89 2.79 5.45 5.42
CA LEU A 89 2.25 4.50 6.40
C LEU A 89 0.89 4.95 6.94
N ARG A 90 0.71 6.24 7.21
CA ARG A 90 -0.59 6.77 7.65
C ARG A 90 -1.67 6.66 6.57
N ILE A 91 -1.35 6.89 5.31
CA ILE A 91 -2.30 6.67 4.21
C ILE A 91 -2.71 5.19 4.17
N GLU A 92 -1.77 4.26 4.38
CA GLU A 92 -2.04 2.83 4.43
C GLU A 92 -2.97 2.45 5.61
N GLU A 93 -2.86 3.09 6.75
CA GLU A 93 -3.70 2.82 7.92
C GLU A 93 -5.19 2.95 7.62
N PHE A 94 -5.59 3.89 6.77
CA PHE A 94 -7.01 4.10 6.42
C PHE A 94 -7.62 2.96 5.61
N ILE A 95 -6.82 2.15 4.92
CA ILE A 95 -7.30 1.02 4.12
C ILE A 95 -7.22 -0.32 4.87
N GLN A 96 -6.63 -0.34 6.06
CA GLN A 96 -6.45 -1.58 6.83
C GLN A 96 -7.73 -2.39 7.05
N PRO A 97 -8.91 -1.79 7.30
CA PRO A 97 -10.15 -2.54 7.42
C PRO A 97 -10.44 -3.41 6.18
N LEU A 98 -10.04 -2.96 4.99
CA LEU A 98 -10.22 -3.71 3.74
C LEU A 98 -9.20 -4.83 3.54
N ASN A 99 -8.08 -4.82 4.24
CA ASN A 99 -7.09 -5.90 4.18
C ASN A 99 -7.62 -7.24 4.70
N TYR A 100 -8.67 -7.20 5.54
CA TYR A 100 -9.37 -8.41 5.98
C TYR A 100 -10.50 -8.80 5.03
N PHE A 101 -11.09 -7.84 4.35
CA PHE A 101 -12.21 -8.03 3.43
C PHE A 101 -11.76 -8.54 2.05
N ASP A 102 -10.79 -7.88 1.43
CA ASP A 102 -10.33 -8.17 0.06
C ASP A 102 -9.80 -9.62 -0.14
N PRO A 103 -9.09 -10.24 0.84
CA PRO A 103 -8.65 -11.63 0.71
C PRO A 103 -9.76 -12.68 0.78
N ILE A 104 -10.89 -12.36 1.39
CA ILE A 104 -11.96 -13.33 1.67
C ILE A 104 -13.19 -13.13 0.77
N THR A 105 -13.22 -12.04 -0.01
CA THR A 105 -14.40 -11.65 -0.77
C THR A 105 -14.14 -11.72 -2.27
N LEU A 106 -14.98 -12.45 -2.98
CA LEU A 106 -14.96 -12.50 -4.43
C LEU A 106 -15.78 -11.36 -5.03
N SER A 107 -15.40 -10.93 -6.23
CA SER A 107 -16.10 -9.85 -6.95
C SER A 107 -17.59 -10.12 -7.14
N ASN A 108 -18.00 -11.39 -7.35
CA ASN A 108 -19.40 -11.80 -7.48
C ASN A 108 -20.14 -11.81 -6.12
N GLU A 109 -19.43 -12.02 -5.01
CA GLU A 109 -20.03 -11.98 -3.66
C GLU A 109 -20.37 -10.56 -3.26
N VAL A 110 -19.56 -9.58 -3.61
CA VAL A 110 -19.87 -8.15 -3.41
C VAL A 110 -21.19 -7.79 -4.11
N GLU A 111 -21.43 -8.32 -5.31
CA GLU A 111 -22.69 -8.10 -6.02
C GLU A 111 -23.89 -8.81 -5.38
N ARG A 112 -23.66 -9.97 -4.75
CA ARG A 112 -24.70 -10.72 -4.02
C ARG A 112 -25.10 -10.00 -2.75
N ILE A 113 -24.20 -9.34 -2.05
CA ILE A 113 -24.52 -8.50 -0.87
C ILE A 113 -25.62 -7.48 -1.20
N ASN A 114 -25.65 -6.99 -2.43
CA ASN A 114 -26.64 -6.01 -2.89
C ASN A 114 -28.00 -6.62 -3.21
N LYS A 115 -28.04 -7.88 -3.64
CA LYS A 115 -29.25 -8.51 -4.18
C LYS A 115 -30.03 -9.27 -3.13
N ASP A 116 -29.36 -10.09 -2.36
CA ASP A 116 -30.00 -10.90 -1.32
C ASP A 116 -28.99 -11.26 -0.23
N LYS A 117 -29.12 -10.60 0.91
CA LYS A 117 -28.29 -10.85 2.08
C LYS A 117 -28.60 -12.17 2.77
N SER A 118 -29.79 -12.76 2.50
CA SER A 118 -30.27 -13.96 3.19
C SER A 118 -29.44 -15.22 2.89
N ASP A 119 -28.80 -15.24 1.72
CA ASP A 119 -27.97 -16.38 1.26
C ASP A 119 -26.52 -16.33 1.77
N LEU A 120 -26.13 -15.26 2.46
CA LEU A 120 -24.75 -15.08 2.94
C LEU A 120 -24.65 -15.46 4.43
N PRO A 121 -23.56 -16.12 4.86
CA PRO A 121 -23.33 -16.41 6.27
C PRO A 121 -23.33 -15.13 7.11
N GLN A 122 -24.07 -15.13 8.22
CA GLN A 122 -24.21 -13.94 9.07
C GLN A 122 -22.85 -13.39 9.54
N LYS A 123 -21.90 -14.25 9.90
CA LYS A 123 -20.54 -13.84 10.27
C LYS A 123 -19.78 -13.12 9.14
N PHE A 124 -20.06 -13.49 7.89
CA PHE A 124 -19.47 -12.82 6.73
C PHE A 124 -20.06 -11.41 6.59
N LEU A 125 -21.38 -11.27 6.75
CA LEU A 125 -22.04 -9.95 6.74
C LEU A 125 -21.54 -9.05 7.88
N GLU A 126 -21.40 -9.58 9.09
CA GLU A 126 -20.84 -8.84 10.24
C GLU A 126 -19.41 -8.36 9.98
N THR A 127 -18.58 -9.20 9.36
CA THR A 127 -17.19 -8.82 9.00
C THR A 127 -17.16 -7.71 7.97
N ILE A 128 -18.03 -7.78 6.96
CA ILE A 128 -18.16 -6.75 5.94
C ILE A 128 -18.67 -5.43 6.54
N GLU A 129 -19.70 -5.51 7.36
CA GLU A 129 -20.26 -4.36 8.03
C GLU A 129 -19.23 -3.67 8.93
N PHE A 130 -18.47 -4.44 9.69
CA PHE A 130 -17.37 -3.92 10.48
C PHE A 130 -16.32 -3.24 9.61
N ALA A 131 -15.85 -3.89 8.55
CA ALA A 131 -14.83 -3.33 7.67
C ALA A 131 -15.28 -2.00 7.02
N PHE A 132 -16.53 -1.90 6.55
CA PHE A 132 -17.02 -0.69 5.90
C PHE A 132 -17.38 0.43 6.87
N LYS A 133 -17.81 0.10 8.09
CA LYS A 133 -18.09 1.08 9.14
C LYS A 133 -16.81 1.77 9.64
N GLU A 134 -15.70 1.04 9.64
CA GLU A 134 -14.39 1.58 10.05
C GLU A 134 -13.73 2.43 8.95
N LEU A 135 -14.25 2.41 7.71
CA LEU A 135 -13.76 3.27 6.65
C LEU A 135 -14.24 4.70 6.86
N ASP A 136 -13.31 5.62 7.02
CA ASP A 136 -13.59 7.06 7.19
C ASP A 136 -12.87 7.87 6.10
N TYR A 137 -13.59 8.11 5.01
CA TYR A 137 -13.08 8.85 3.86
C TYR A 137 -12.81 10.32 4.19
N ASP A 138 -13.69 10.93 4.99
CA ASP A 138 -13.58 12.35 5.33
C ASP A 138 -12.38 12.59 6.24
N LYS A 139 -12.19 11.73 7.23
CA LYS A 139 -11.00 11.75 8.10
C LYS A 139 -9.71 11.54 7.29
N MET A 140 -9.72 10.61 6.33
CA MET A 140 -8.59 10.42 5.43
C MET A 140 -8.28 11.69 4.64
N LEU A 141 -9.28 12.34 4.04
CA LEU A 141 -9.10 13.58 3.28
C LEU A 141 -8.53 14.70 4.16
N GLN A 142 -9.09 14.88 5.36
CA GLN A 142 -8.61 15.88 6.30
C GLN A 142 -7.15 15.62 6.69
N THR A 143 -6.84 14.40 7.11
CA THR A 143 -5.49 14.01 7.54
C THR A 143 -4.48 14.19 6.41
N THR A 144 -4.79 13.71 5.20
CA THR A 144 -3.87 13.85 4.04
C THR A 144 -3.71 15.29 3.60
N SER A 145 -4.75 16.15 3.74
CA SER A 145 -4.68 17.59 3.46
C SER A 145 -3.78 18.34 4.45
N ASP A 146 -3.92 18.04 5.73
CA ASP A 146 -3.13 18.69 6.79
C ASP A 146 -1.65 18.31 6.67
N GLN A 147 -1.36 17.06 6.42
CA GLN A 147 0.00 16.57 6.21
C GLN A 147 0.64 17.09 4.93
N LYS A 148 -0.15 17.29 3.87
CA LYS A 148 0.36 17.87 2.62
C LYS A 148 1.06 19.21 2.86
N LYS A 149 0.52 20.07 3.73
CA LYS A 149 1.14 21.38 4.01
C LYS A 149 2.53 21.24 4.64
N GLU A 150 2.74 20.22 5.46
CA GLU A 150 4.02 19.97 6.10
C GLU A 150 5.01 19.31 5.13
N LEU A 151 4.53 18.35 4.37
CA LEU A 151 5.31 17.67 3.34
C LEU A 151 5.73 18.59 2.19
N GLU A 152 4.93 19.59 1.83
CA GLU A 152 5.31 20.59 0.82
C GLU A 152 6.63 21.32 1.16
N LYS A 153 6.89 21.54 2.45
CA LYS A 153 8.17 22.11 2.91
C LYS A 153 9.35 21.14 2.69
N SER A 154 9.08 19.86 2.67
CA SER A 154 10.05 18.78 2.49
C SER A 154 10.29 18.44 1.02
N ARG A 155 9.37 18.84 0.11
CA ARG A 155 9.40 18.53 -1.32
C ARG A 155 10.73 18.81 -2.01
N PRO A 156 11.43 19.94 -1.76
CA PRO A 156 12.73 20.20 -2.37
C PRO A 156 13.83 19.20 -2.01
N TYR A 157 13.66 18.45 -0.92
CA TYR A 157 14.62 17.49 -0.41
C TYR A 157 14.33 16.05 -0.78
N ILE A 158 13.06 15.71 -1.07
CA ILE A 158 12.64 14.33 -1.41
C ILE A 158 12.65 14.04 -2.92
N GLY A 159 12.53 15.07 -3.76
CA GLY A 159 12.48 14.94 -5.20
C GLY A 159 11.06 14.71 -5.76
N GLU A 160 10.91 14.99 -7.05
CA GLU A 160 9.61 14.96 -7.72
C GLU A 160 9.08 13.52 -7.90
N ASP A 161 9.96 12.55 -8.16
CA ASP A 161 9.55 11.16 -8.39
C ASP A 161 8.85 10.55 -7.17
N LEU A 162 9.37 10.80 -5.97
CA LEU A 162 8.72 10.39 -4.71
C LEU A 162 7.37 11.09 -4.52
N TRP A 163 7.31 12.38 -4.88
CA TRP A 163 6.08 13.15 -4.78
C TRP A 163 4.98 12.60 -5.70
N VAL A 164 5.33 12.25 -6.91
CA VAL A 164 4.44 11.64 -7.90
C VAL A 164 3.98 10.24 -7.43
N LEU A 165 4.88 9.42 -6.92
CA LEU A 165 4.52 8.09 -6.38
C LEU A 165 3.55 8.20 -5.21
N ARG A 166 3.79 9.15 -4.28
CA ARG A 166 2.86 9.44 -3.18
C ARG A 166 1.47 9.83 -3.70
N PHE A 167 1.43 10.71 -4.68
CA PHE A 167 0.17 11.17 -5.27
C PHE A 167 -0.65 9.98 -5.80
N TYR A 168 -0.05 9.09 -6.59
CA TYR A 168 -0.75 7.92 -7.11
C TYR A 168 -1.08 6.87 -6.05
N PHE A 169 -0.23 6.71 -5.04
CA PHE A 169 -0.52 5.86 -3.90
C PHE A 169 -1.76 6.38 -3.13
N ASN A 170 -1.79 7.68 -2.84
CA ASN A 170 -2.95 8.31 -2.20
C ASN A 170 -4.22 8.20 -3.06
N GLN A 171 -4.11 8.34 -4.39
CA GLN A 171 -5.23 8.12 -5.29
C GLN A 171 -5.72 6.67 -5.26
N PHE A 172 -4.80 5.69 -5.24
CA PHE A 172 -5.15 4.27 -5.16
C PHE A 172 -5.94 3.97 -3.89
N VAL A 173 -5.39 4.31 -2.75
CA VAL A 173 -6.00 4.08 -1.44
C VAL A 173 -7.31 4.88 -1.31
N GLY A 174 -7.26 6.18 -1.57
CA GLY A 174 -8.40 7.07 -1.42
C GLY A 174 -9.57 6.72 -2.34
N ARG A 175 -9.29 6.28 -3.59
CA ARG A 175 -10.34 5.87 -4.51
C ARG A 175 -11.06 4.61 -4.03
N ILE A 176 -10.34 3.64 -3.51
CA ILE A 176 -10.93 2.40 -2.99
C ILE A 176 -11.78 2.70 -1.76
N ILE A 177 -11.26 3.47 -0.81
CA ILE A 177 -12.00 3.88 0.40
C ILE A 177 -13.25 4.67 0.01
N HIS A 178 -13.12 5.64 -0.90
CA HIS A 178 -14.26 6.44 -1.38
C HIS A 178 -15.37 5.58 -1.98
N LEU A 179 -15.01 4.60 -2.83
CA LEU A 179 -15.98 3.69 -3.44
C LEU A 179 -16.79 2.93 -2.38
N TYR A 180 -16.11 2.24 -1.48
CA TYR A 180 -16.78 1.43 -0.47
C TYR A 180 -17.50 2.26 0.59
N HIS A 181 -16.90 3.34 1.07
CA HIS A 181 -17.52 4.24 2.03
C HIS A 181 -18.81 4.88 1.43
N THR A 182 -18.72 5.38 0.20
CA THR A 182 -19.85 6.06 -0.44
C THR A 182 -20.99 5.09 -0.74
N ASP A 183 -20.69 3.94 -1.34
CA ASP A 183 -21.71 2.95 -1.70
C ASP A 183 -22.36 2.38 -0.45
N TYR A 184 -21.60 2.12 0.61
CA TYR A 184 -22.12 1.61 1.88
C TYR A 184 -23.05 2.59 2.59
N HIS A 185 -22.65 3.86 2.75
CA HIS A 185 -23.45 4.86 3.47
C HIS A 185 -24.67 5.34 2.69
N LYS A 186 -24.63 5.32 1.38
CA LYS A 186 -25.80 5.65 0.54
C LYS A 186 -26.80 4.51 0.40
N GLY A 187 -26.43 3.31 0.83
CA GLY A 187 -27.22 2.11 0.56
C GLY A 187 -27.27 1.76 -0.92
N ASP A 188 -26.33 2.27 -1.71
CA ASP A 188 -26.18 1.98 -3.13
C ASP A 188 -25.62 0.57 -3.35
N ASN A 189 -25.67 0.10 -4.60
CA ASN A 189 -25.10 -1.18 -4.98
C ASN A 189 -23.58 -1.14 -4.85
N LEU A 190 -23.03 -1.84 -3.87
CA LEU A 190 -21.62 -2.02 -3.67
C LEU A 190 -20.97 -2.59 -4.94
N LYS A 191 -19.94 -1.93 -5.44
CA LYS A 191 -19.16 -2.39 -6.58
C LYS A 191 -17.79 -2.82 -6.12
N HIS A 192 -17.36 -3.98 -6.56
CA HIS A 192 -15.98 -4.39 -6.31
C HIS A 192 -15.01 -3.40 -6.95
N TRP A 193 -13.99 -2.96 -6.20
CA TRP A 193 -13.05 -1.92 -6.63
C TRP A 193 -12.35 -2.22 -7.96
N GLN A 194 -12.11 -3.49 -8.28
CA GLN A 194 -11.52 -3.91 -9.56
C GLN A 194 -12.39 -3.58 -10.78
N LYS A 195 -13.68 -3.30 -10.59
CA LYS A 195 -14.58 -2.87 -11.67
C LYS A 195 -14.51 -1.36 -11.94
N ASP A 196 -13.78 -0.60 -11.12
CA ASP A 196 -13.58 0.83 -11.35
C ASP A 196 -12.57 1.06 -12.48
N LYS A 197 -13.10 1.50 -13.63
CA LYS A 197 -12.29 1.81 -14.82
C LYS A 197 -11.39 3.02 -14.62
N PHE A 198 -11.82 3.99 -13.81
CA PHE A 198 -11.05 5.20 -13.54
C PHE A 198 -9.82 4.89 -12.69
N LEU A 199 -9.95 4.04 -11.69
CA LEU A 199 -8.81 3.58 -10.89
C LEU A 199 -7.79 2.86 -11.77
N LYS A 200 -8.23 1.92 -12.60
CA LYS A 200 -7.35 1.21 -13.53
C LYS A 200 -6.61 2.15 -14.49
N LEU A 201 -7.30 3.19 -14.96
CA LEU A 201 -6.69 4.20 -15.83
C LEU A 201 -5.66 5.06 -15.09
N ALA A 202 -5.96 5.48 -13.86
CA ALA A 202 -5.05 6.28 -13.04
C ALA A 202 -3.75 5.51 -12.73
N LEU A 203 -3.84 4.21 -12.44
CA LEU A 203 -2.68 3.36 -12.15
C LEU A 203 -1.69 3.28 -13.32
N LYS A 204 -2.12 3.40 -14.58
CA LYS A 204 -1.24 3.39 -15.76
C LYS A 204 -0.20 4.50 -15.77
N ASN A 205 -0.42 5.57 -15.02
CA ASN A 205 0.54 6.67 -14.91
C ASN A 205 1.67 6.40 -13.91
N ALA A 206 1.52 5.39 -13.05
CA ALA A 206 2.51 5.06 -12.00
C ALA A 206 3.04 3.63 -12.11
N LEU A 207 2.26 2.73 -12.67
CA LEU A 207 2.55 1.30 -12.72
C LEU A 207 2.65 0.81 -14.17
N SER A 208 3.49 -0.20 -14.39
CA SER A 208 3.57 -0.91 -15.66
C SER A 208 2.32 -1.76 -15.89
N ASN A 209 2.09 -2.16 -17.15
CA ASN A 209 0.97 -3.03 -17.47
C ASN A 209 1.05 -4.37 -16.73
N ASP A 210 2.25 -4.93 -16.54
CA ASP A 210 2.44 -6.19 -15.82
C ASP A 210 2.10 -6.05 -14.34
N GLU A 211 2.45 -4.94 -13.71
CA GLU A 211 2.11 -4.64 -12.32
C GLU A 211 0.59 -4.45 -12.16
N ILE A 212 -0.05 -3.74 -13.07
CA ILE A 212 -1.52 -3.57 -13.08
C ILE A 212 -2.19 -4.92 -13.28
N ASP A 213 -1.75 -5.70 -14.25
CA ASP A 213 -2.28 -7.03 -14.49
C ASP A 213 -2.10 -7.94 -13.26
N PHE A 214 -0.98 -7.85 -12.55
CA PHE A 214 -0.75 -8.60 -11.33
C PHE A 214 -1.73 -8.22 -10.21
N ILE A 215 -2.08 -6.93 -10.10
CA ILE A 215 -3.08 -6.44 -9.13
C ILE A 215 -4.48 -6.94 -9.50
N TYR A 216 -4.84 -6.90 -10.79
CA TYR A 216 -6.21 -7.16 -11.26
C TYR A 216 -6.50 -8.63 -11.63
N LYS A 217 -5.50 -9.45 -11.92
CA LYS A 217 -5.68 -10.87 -12.24
C LYS A 217 -5.98 -11.74 -11.03
N THR A 218 -5.72 -11.27 -9.84
CA THR A 218 -6.03 -11.99 -8.61
C THR A 218 -7.43 -11.68 -8.15
N GLU A 219 -8.19 -12.73 -7.91
CA GLU A 219 -9.53 -12.62 -7.34
C GLU A 219 -9.48 -12.18 -5.87
N HIS A 220 -8.35 -12.36 -5.21
CA HIS A 220 -8.15 -12.07 -3.79
C HIS A 220 -6.88 -11.25 -3.54
N SER A 221 -6.90 -10.44 -2.49
CA SER A 221 -5.73 -9.67 -2.02
C SER A 221 -5.16 -8.68 -3.05
N GLY A 222 -5.98 -8.19 -3.97
CA GLY A 222 -5.55 -7.22 -4.98
C GLY A 222 -5.17 -5.88 -4.36
N ILE A 223 -5.85 -5.45 -3.29
CA ILE A 223 -5.56 -4.22 -2.54
C ILE A 223 -4.17 -4.31 -1.93
N GLU A 224 -3.89 -5.37 -1.17
CA GLU A 224 -2.60 -5.60 -0.53
C GLU A 224 -1.45 -5.64 -1.54
N ARG A 225 -1.66 -6.29 -2.69
CA ARG A 225 -0.65 -6.32 -3.77
C ARG A 225 -0.38 -4.95 -4.33
N GLY A 226 -1.42 -4.15 -4.56
CA GLY A 226 -1.27 -2.77 -5.01
C GLY A 226 -0.46 -1.94 -4.02
N ILE A 227 -0.77 -2.01 -2.73
CA ILE A 227 -0.04 -1.35 -1.65
C ILE A 227 1.44 -1.77 -1.67
N ASN A 228 1.70 -3.07 -1.75
CA ASN A 228 3.05 -3.62 -1.74
C ASN A 228 3.89 -3.18 -2.95
N ILE A 229 3.29 -3.12 -4.15
CA ILE A 229 3.97 -2.60 -5.35
C ILE A 229 4.34 -1.12 -5.17
N PHE A 230 3.39 -0.29 -4.71
CA PHE A 230 3.68 1.12 -4.48
C PHE A 230 4.77 1.32 -3.43
N LYS A 231 4.67 0.64 -2.28
CA LYS A 231 5.69 0.70 -1.22
C LYS A 231 7.07 0.28 -1.74
N GLN A 232 7.14 -0.78 -2.55
CA GLN A 232 8.39 -1.21 -3.15
C GLN A 232 8.98 -0.15 -4.09
N LYS A 233 8.17 0.48 -4.93
CA LYS A 233 8.63 1.57 -5.81
C LYS A 233 9.11 2.77 -5.01
N ILE A 234 8.36 3.16 -3.99
CA ILE A 234 8.72 4.25 -3.09
C ILE A 234 10.04 3.96 -2.39
N LEU A 235 10.22 2.77 -1.83
CA LEU A 235 11.48 2.36 -1.17
C LEU A 235 12.66 2.35 -2.14
N ASN A 236 12.46 1.90 -3.37
CA ASN A 236 13.49 1.93 -4.39
C ASN A 236 13.88 3.37 -4.74
N GLU A 237 12.92 4.29 -4.80
CA GLU A 237 13.19 5.70 -5.10
C GLU A 237 13.83 6.42 -3.90
N ILE A 238 13.44 6.09 -2.68
CA ILE A 238 14.13 6.54 -1.46
C ILE A 238 15.59 6.12 -1.50
N ALA A 239 15.89 4.87 -1.84
CA ALA A 239 17.26 4.37 -1.93
C ALA A 239 18.10 5.16 -2.97
N LYS A 240 17.52 5.49 -4.14
CA LYS A 240 18.20 6.34 -5.14
C LYS A 240 18.42 7.77 -4.63
N THR A 241 17.43 8.33 -3.96
CA THR A 241 17.50 9.69 -3.41
C THR A 241 18.56 9.78 -2.30
N THR A 242 18.62 8.78 -1.42
CA THR A 242 19.60 8.74 -0.32
C THR A 242 21.02 8.46 -0.81
N SER A 243 21.19 7.63 -1.83
CA SER A 243 22.50 7.36 -2.46
C SER A 243 23.03 8.54 -3.29
N GLY A 244 22.23 9.58 -3.50
CA GLY A 244 22.60 10.73 -4.33
C GLY A 244 22.51 10.49 -5.84
N ILE A 245 22.10 9.31 -6.30
CA ILE A 245 21.99 8.95 -7.71
C ILE A 245 21.01 9.87 -8.44
N SER A 246 19.84 10.14 -7.86
CA SER A 246 18.82 11.03 -8.43
C SER A 246 19.35 12.45 -8.63
N PHE A 247 20.13 12.97 -7.69
CA PHE A 247 20.74 14.32 -7.79
C PHE A 247 21.91 14.35 -8.76
N GLY A 248 22.70 13.31 -8.80
CA GLY A 248 23.79 13.19 -9.78
C GLY A 248 23.26 13.21 -11.20
N LYS A 249 22.17 12.53 -11.47
CA LYS A 249 21.52 12.52 -12.79
C LYS A 249 20.98 13.90 -13.18
N SER A 250 20.22 14.55 -12.30
CA SER A 250 19.70 15.90 -12.52
C SER A 250 20.82 16.94 -12.68
N SER A 251 21.89 16.83 -11.90
CA SER A 251 23.05 17.71 -12.04
C SER A 251 23.77 17.50 -13.37
N LEU A 252 23.86 16.26 -13.84
CA LEU A 252 24.45 15.94 -15.14
C LEU A 252 23.57 16.44 -16.30
N GLU A 253 22.26 16.23 -16.21
CA GLU A 253 21.32 16.74 -17.22
C GLU A 253 21.34 18.27 -17.30
N ASN A 254 21.37 18.96 -16.16
CA ASN A 254 21.52 20.42 -16.12
C ASN A 254 22.88 20.89 -16.67
N ALA A 255 23.97 20.18 -16.36
CA ALA A 255 25.29 20.50 -16.90
C ALA A 255 25.33 20.32 -18.44
N ILE A 256 24.67 19.29 -18.96
CA ILE A 256 24.52 19.05 -20.41
C ILE A 256 23.71 20.16 -21.07
N LEU A 257 22.58 20.57 -20.45
CA LEU A 257 21.76 21.68 -20.95
C LEU A 257 22.55 22.98 -21.00
N LEU A 258 23.22 23.34 -19.91
CA LEU A 258 24.09 24.54 -19.85
C LEU A 258 25.21 24.49 -20.86
N SER A 259 25.83 23.33 -21.07
CA SER A 259 26.90 23.20 -22.10
C SER A 259 26.38 23.40 -23.52
N LYS A 260 25.15 22.99 -23.82
CA LYS A 260 24.51 23.26 -25.13
C LYS A 260 24.17 24.73 -25.33
N GLU A 261 23.62 25.40 -24.31
CA GLU A 261 23.33 26.85 -24.38
C GLU A 261 24.61 27.68 -24.54
N ILE A 262 25.74 27.24 -24.01
CA ILE A 262 27.03 27.91 -24.17
C ILE A 262 27.60 27.68 -25.60
N ALA A 263 27.38 26.47 -26.16
CA ALA A 263 27.86 26.13 -27.48
C ALA A 263 27.06 26.79 -28.63
N GLU A 264 25.84 27.24 -28.38
CA GLU A 264 24.96 27.92 -29.33
C GLU A 264 25.12 29.46 -29.31
N LYS A 265 25.94 30.03 -28.45
CA LYS A 265 26.35 31.43 -28.36
C LYS A 265 27.71 31.67 -28.94
#